data_baa4679d69e77f14b6491e34c3e9dd02
#
_entry.id   baa4679d69e77f14b6491e34c3e9dd02
#
_cell.length_a   1.000
_cell.length_b   1.000
_cell.length_c   1.000
_cell.angle_alpha   90.00
_cell.angle_beta   90.00
_cell.angle_gamma   90.00
#
_symmetry.space_group_name_H-M   'P 1'
#
loop_
_entity.id
_entity.type
_entity.pdbx_description
1 polymer ?
#
loop_
_entity_poly.entity_id
_entity_poly.type
_entity_poly.pdbx_seq_one_letter_code
_entity_poly.pdbx_strand_id
1 'polypeptide(L)'
;MNVLIVYAHPEPRSFNGAMKDLAVETLTRAGHQVVVSDLYAMGFNPVAGPGDISGERSDAEFFSLPREQTAAYEAGALSADIAAEVEKVKRADFVLFQFPVWWFGMPAILKGWADRVFVRGFAYLPGRKYDTGIFKGKLAMVAATTGTSSDTYAPDGIDGDILTVLWPVHNGLLRSGFDVLPPFVAYMPGRVGDDGRKADLQAYAKRLEDIDDTPRLFFHPAQDYGRNERLKPGVLARSGVQRNV
;
A
#
# COMPACT_ATOMS: atom_id res chain seq x y z
N MET A 1 -8.06 -6.47 -15.66
CA MET A 1 -8.10 -5.44 -14.58
C MET A 1 -7.29 -4.22 -14.97
N ASN A 2 -7.63 -3.06 -14.39
CA ASN A 2 -6.77 -1.88 -14.37
C ASN A 2 -5.84 -2.01 -13.17
N VAL A 3 -4.53 -1.98 -13.39
CA VAL A 3 -3.52 -2.13 -12.33
C VAL A 3 -2.75 -0.83 -12.18
N LEU A 4 -2.64 -0.35 -10.95
CA LEU A 4 -1.75 0.74 -10.58
C LEU A 4 -0.56 0.19 -9.79
N ILE A 5 0.65 0.41 -10.29
CA ILE A 5 1.89 0.13 -9.56
C ILE A 5 2.40 1.45 -8.98
N VAL A 6 2.40 1.57 -7.64
CA VAL A 6 3.02 2.70 -6.95
C VAL A 6 4.43 2.27 -6.54
N TYR A 7 5.41 2.80 -7.27
CA TYR A 7 6.80 2.36 -7.18
C TYR A 7 7.67 3.42 -6.50
N ALA A 8 8.51 2.98 -5.58
CA ALA A 8 9.40 3.86 -4.83
C ALA A 8 10.82 3.28 -4.72
N HIS A 9 11.69 3.59 -5.67
CA HIS A 9 13.13 3.36 -5.58
C HIS A 9 13.90 4.39 -6.40
N PRO A 10 14.98 5.01 -5.87
CA PRO A 10 15.72 6.06 -6.57
C PRO A 10 16.59 5.56 -7.73
N GLU A 11 16.99 4.28 -7.72
CA GLU A 11 17.81 3.68 -8.78
C GLU A 11 16.95 2.76 -9.65
N PRO A 12 16.68 3.12 -10.93
CA PRO A 12 15.85 2.31 -11.82
C PRO A 12 16.49 0.95 -12.18
N ARG A 13 17.83 0.81 -12.10
CA ARG A 13 18.55 -0.45 -12.35
C ARG A 13 18.67 -1.33 -11.12
N SER A 14 18.01 -0.97 -10.03
CA SER A 14 17.95 -1.79 -8.81
C SER A 14 17.15 -3.07 -9.03
N PHE A 15 17.24 -4.00 -8.09
CA PHE A 15 16.38 -5.19 -8.11
C PHE A 15 14.88 -4.82 -7.99
N ASN A 16 14.55 -3.75 -7.25
CA ASN A 16 13.20 -3.18 -7.26
C ASN A 16 12.78 -2.69 -8.66
N GLY A 17 13.70 -2.10 -9.42
CA GLY A 17 13.45 -1.71 -10.81
C GLY A 17 13.18 -2.93 -11.68
N ALA A 18 14.00 -3.99 -11.58
CA ALA A 18 13.79 -5.24 -12.32
C ALA A 18 12.44 -5.89 -11.95
N MET A 19 12.05 -5.90 -10.67
CA MET A 19 10.73 -6.37 -10.23
C MET A 19 9.61 -5.54 -10.85
N LYS A 20 9.73 -4.20 -10.87
CA LYS A 20 8.72 -3.30 -11.46
C LYS A 20 8.57 -3.58 -12.96
N ASP A 21 9.67 -3.69 -13.71
CA ASP A 21 9.63 -3.95 -15.14
C ASP A 21 9.00 -5.32 -15.45
N LEU A 22 9.37 -6.35 -14.66
CA LEU A 22 8.76 -7.68 -14.75
C LEU A 22 7.25 -7.64 -14.43
N ALA A 23 6.83 -6.87 -13.42
CA ALA A 23 5.42 -6.74 -13.08
C ALA A 23 4.63 -6.11 -14.23
N VAL A 24 5.14 -5.03 -14.84
CA VAL A 24 4.53 -4.42 -16.01
C VAL A 24 4.41 -5.41 -17.15
N GLU A 25 5.48 -6.14 -17.48
CA GLU A 25 5.49 -7.13 -18.55
C GLU A 25 4.49 -8.27 -18.28
N THR A 26 4.56 -8.88 -17.08
CA THR A 26 3.73 -10.04 -16.71
C THR A 26 2.24 -9.68 -16.73
N LEU A 27 1.87 -8.58 -16.08
CA LEU A 27 0.48 -8.14 -16.00
C LEU A 27 -0.07 -7.69 -17.36
N THR A 28 0.74 -7.03 -18.19
CA THR A 28 0.34 -6.63 -19.54
C THR A 28 0.14 -7.87 -20.43
N ARG A 29 1.06 -8.85 -20.37
CA ARG A 29 0.93 -10.12 -21.08
C ARG A 29 -0.32 -10.91 -20.66
N ALA A 30 -0.74 -10.80 -19.40
CA ALA A 30 -1.99 -11.36 -18.88
C ALA A 30 -3.25 -10.56 -19.30
N GLY A 31 -3.10 -9.51 -20.12
CA GLY A 31 -4.22 -8.71 -20.63
C GLY A 31 -4.70 -7.60 -19.69
N HIS A 32 -3.93 -7.24 -18.67
CA HIS A 32 -4.27 -6.14 -17.77
C HIS A 32 -3.77 -4.80 -18.32
N GLN A 33 -4.47 -3.70 -17.99
CA GLN A 33 -4.01 -2.35 -18.26
C GLN A 33 -3.15 -1.87 -17.07
N VAL A 34 -1.88 -1.61 -17.29
CA VAL A 34 -0.93 -1.27 -16.23
C VAL A 34 -0.52 0.19 -16.33
N VAL A 35 -0.66 0.91 -15.22
CA VAL A 35 -0.15 2.28 -15.05
C VAL A 35 0.86 2.27 -13.90
N VAL A 36 1.98 2.96 -14.08
CA VAL A 36 3.03 3.08 -13.06
C VAL A 36 3.09 4.52 -12.56
N SER A 37 3.04 4.69 -11.25
CA SER A 37 3.43 5.92 -10.55
C SER A 37 4.84 5.70 -9.99
N ASP A 38 5.86 6.05 -10.78
CA ASP A 38 7.26 6.04 -10.35
C ASP A 38 7.54 7.33 -9.57
N LEU A 39 7.47 7.25 -8.25
CA LEU A 39 7.49 8.43 -7.40
C LEU A 39 8.80 9.23 -7.47
N TYR A 40 9.94 8.53 -7.67
CA TYR A 40 11.23 9.21 -7.83
C TYR A 40 11.36 9.86 -9.20
N ALA A 41 10.98 9.16 -10.27
CA ALA A 41 11.01 9.74 -11.62
C ALA A 41 10.03 10.92 -11.77
N MET A 42 8.91 10.88 -11.06
CA MET A 42 7.92 11.96 -11.01
C MET A 42 8.39 13.17 -10.18
N GLY A 43 9.43 13.02 -9.36
CA GLY A 43 9.81 14.03 -8.36
C GLY A 43 8.68 14.31 -7.37
N PHE A 44 7.92 13.27 -6.99
CA PHE A 44 6.75 13.42 -6.14
C PHE A 44 7.12 14.07 -4.80
N ASN A 45 6.45 15.17 -4.43
CA ASN A 45 6.65 15.80 -3.13
C ASN A 45 6.00 14.96 -2.02
N PRO A 46 6.74 14.40 -1.05
CA PRO A 46 6.15 13.60 0.02
C PRO A 46 5.55 14.40 1.18
N VAL A 47 5.74 15.73 1.20
CA VAL A 47 5.37 16.55 2.34
C VAL A 47 3.94 17.05 2.21
N ALA A 48 3.04 16.50 3.04
CA ALA A 48 1.66 16.99 3.13
C ALA A 48 1.62 18.38 3.75
N GLY A 49 0.79 19.26 3.21
CA GLY A 49 0.67 20.61 3.73
C GLY A 49 -0.32 21.49 2.99
N PRO A 50 -0.33 22.80 3.28
CA PRO A 50 -1.26 23.74 2.63
C PRO A 50 -1.18 23.77 1.10
N GLY A 51 -0.02 23.44 0.52
CA GLY A 51 0.17 23.35 -0.93
C GLY A 51 -0.57 22.20 -1.61
N ASP A 52 -1.20 21.29 -0.84
CA ASP A 52 -2.03 20.20 -1.36
C ASP A 52 -3.42 20.70 -1.86
N ILE A 53 -3.74 21.94 -1.52
CA ILE A 53 -5.02 22.61 -1.82
C ILE A 53 -4.75 23.71 -2.85
N SER A 54 -5.43 23.65 -4.00
CA SER A 54 -5.29 24.65 -5.08
C SER A 54 -6.27 25.83 -4.97
N GLY A 55 -7.19 25.79 -4.00
CA GLY A 55 -8.18 26.83 -3.75
C GLY A 55 -8.01 27.53 -2.41
N GLU A 56 -9.03 28.27 -2.00
CA GLU A 56 -9.10 28.85 -0.66
C GLU A 56 -9.23 27.76 0.39
N ARG A 57 -8.56 27.93 1.51
CA ARG A 57 -8.70 27.03 2.66
C ARG A 57 -10.07 27.15 3.30
N SER A 58 -10.59 26.07 3.85
CA SER A 58 -11.85 26.07 4.59
C SER A 58 -11.77 26.86 5.91
N ASP A 59 -10.56 27.02 6.45
CA ASP A 59 -10.26 27.78 7.65
C ASP A 59 -8.94 28.55 7.43
N ALA A 60 -9.04 29.90 7.46
CA ALA A 60 -7.90 30.78 7.19
C ALA A 60 -6.89 30.79 8.34
N GLU A 61 -7.36 30.57 9.57
CA GLU A 61 -6.54 30.72 10.79
C GLU A 61 -5.89 29.41 11.21
N PHE A 62 -6.62 28.26 11.04
CA PHE A 62 -6.14 26.96 11.49
C PHE A 62 -6.14 25.91 10.37
N PHE A 63 -4.94 25.41 10.02
CA PHE A 63 -4.80 24.34 9.02
C PHE A 63 -5.04 22.97 9.65
N SER A 64 -6.19 22.38 9.35
CA SER A 64 -6.50 20.98 9.70
C SER A 64 -6.44 20.12 8.45
N LEU A 65 -5.34 19.38 8.26
CA LEU A 65 -5.12 18.57 7.06
C LEU A 65 -6.33 17.70 6.68
N PRO A 66 -6.97 16.91 7.58
CA PRO A 66 -8.11 16.08 7.17
C PRO A 66 -9.35 16.88 6.78
N ARG A 67 -9.55 18.08 7.35
CA ARG A 67 -10.65 18.96 6.98
C ARG A 67 -10.44 19.57 5.62
N GLU A 68 -9.25 20.12 5.40
CA GLU A 68 -8.87 20.74 4.13
C GLU A 68 -8.86 19.71 2.99
N GLN A 69 -8.34 18.50 3.23
CA GLN A 69 -8.39 17.40 2.25
C GLN A 69 -9.84 17.08 1.85
N THR A 70 -10.77 17.01 2.82
CA THR A 70 -12.17 16.72 2.54
C THR A 70 -12.78 17.83 1.67
N ALA A 71 -12.63 19.09 2.08
CA ALA A 71 -13.17 20.24 1.35
C ALA A 71 -12.60 20.33 -0.08
N ALA A 72 -11.28 20.15 -0.21
CA ALA A 72 -10.61 20.19 -1.50
C ALA A 72 -11.01 19.03 -2.42
N TYR A 73 -11.16 17.82 -1.88
CA TYR A 73 -11.63 16.67 -2.67
C TYR A 73 -13.06 16.90 -3.19
N GLU A 74 -13.96 17.34 -2.32
CA GLU A 74 -15.37 17.63 -2.67
C GLU A 74 -15.51 18.77 -3.69
N ALA A 75 -14.66 19.79 -3.58
CA ALA A 75 -14.62 20.93 -4.50
C ALA A 75 -13.82 20.70 -5.78
N GLY A 76 -13.12 19.56 -5.93
CA GLY A 76 -12.18 19.33 -7.03
C GLY A 76 -10.95 20.25 -6.99
N ALA A 77 -10.57 20.70 -5.79
CA ALA A 77 -9.51 21.68 -5.54
C ALA A 77 -8.24 21.05 -4.90
N LEU A 78 -8.03 19.75 -5.06
CA LEU A 78 -6.74 19.13 -4.76
C LEU A 78 -5.68 19.64 -5.73
N SER A 79 -4.42 19.74 -5.29
CA SER A 79 -3.31 20.06 -6.18
C SER A 79 -3.23 19.06 -7.34
N ALA A 80 -2.75 19.50 -8.50
CA ALA A 80 -2.82 18.72 -9.74
C ALA A 80 -2.11 17.36 -9.63
N ASP A 81 -0.99 17.29 -8.91
CA ASP A 81 -0.25 16.06 -8.67
C ASP A 81 -1.07 15.06 -7.84
N ILE A 82 -1.74 15.52 -6.78
CA ILE A 82 -2.61 14.67 -5.94
C ILE A 82 -3.85 14.26 -6.72
N ALA A 83 -4.51 15.18 -7.41
CA ALA A 83 -5.70 14.88 -8.20
C ALA A 83 -5.44 13.81 -9.26
N ALA A 84 -4.27 13.87 -9.94
CA ALA A 84 -3.87 12.87 -10.91
C ALA A 84 -3.68 11.48 -10.27
N GLU A 85 -3.05 11.40 -9.10
CA GLU A 85 -2.85 10.12 -8.39
C GLU A 85 -4.17 9.56 -7.84
N VAL A 86 -5.05 10.41 -7.30
CA VAL A 86 -6.40 10.04 -6.88
C VAL A 86 -7.18 9.38 -8.02
N GLU A 87 -7.13 9.97 -9.23
CA GLU A 87 -7.82 9.40 -10.40
C GLU A 87 -7.22 8.04 -10.84
N LYS A 88 -5.91 7.83 -10.69
CA LYS A 88 -5.28 6.52 -10.94
C LYS A 88 -5.79 5.46 -9.95
N VAL A 89 -5.80 5.77 -8.65
CA VAL A 89 -6.33 4.85 -7.61
C VAL A 89 -7.81 4.56 -7.84
N LYS A 90 -8.59 5.57 -8.23
CA LYS A 90 -10.03 5.44 -8.50
C LYS A 90 -10.31 4.43 -9.61
N ARG A 91 -9.52 4.48 -10.69
CA ARG A 91 -9.65 3.59 -11.86
C ARG A 91 -9.08 2.20 -11.63
N ALA A 92 -8.11 2.06 -10.71
CA ALA A 92 -7.46 0.78 -10.47
C ALA A 92 -8.43 -0.23 -9.83
N ASP A 93 -8.40 -1.46 -10.32
CA ASP A 93 -9.01 -2.63 -9.69
C ASP A 93 -8.02 -3.29 -8.72
N PHE A 94 -6.72 -3.16 -9.02
CA PHE A 94 -5.61 -3.66 -8.21
C PHE A 94 -4.54 -2.59 -8.05
N VAL A 95 -4.09 -2.36 -6.80
CA VAL A 95 -2.99 -1.44 -6.47
C VAL A 95 -1.82 -2.24 -5.90
N LEU A 96 -0.69 -2.17 -6.57
CA LEU A 96 0.56 -2.82 -6.18
C LEU A 96 1.53 -1.76 -5.64
N PHE A 97 1.87 -1.86 -4.35
CA PHE A 97 2.86 -1.00 -3.70
C PHE A 97 4.21 -1.69 -3.73
N GLN A 98 5.18 -1.14 -4.47
CA GLN A 98 6.48 -1.77 -4.65
C GLN A 98 7.62 -0.88 -4.16
N PHE A 99 8.38 -1.38 -3.15
CA PHE A 99 9.38 -0.58 -2.46
C PHE A 99 10.40 -1.43 -1.67
N PRO A 100 11.60 -0.90 -1.35
CA PRO A 100 12.49 -1.50 -0.36
C PRO A 100 11.99 -1.20 1.06
N VAL A 101 12.07 -2.18 1.95
CA VAL A 101 11.82 -1.93 3.38
C VAL A 101 12.99 -1.13 3.95
N TRP A 102 12.74 0.13 4.28
CA TRP A 102 13.68 1.02 4.92
C TRP A 102 13.21 1.36 6.33
N TRP A 103 14.05 1.13 7.33
CA TRP A 103 13.69 1.36 8.72
C TRP A 103 12.33 0.73 9.09
N PHE A 104 12.17 -0.55 8.72
CA PHE A 104 10.97 -1.35 8.99
C PHE A 104 9.66 -0.79 8.38
N GLY A 105 9.75 0.01 7.33
CA GLY A 105 8.59 0.62 6.71
C GLY A 105 8.79 1.04 5.27
N MET A 106 7.81 1.81 4.79
CA MET A 106 7.87 2.43 3.47
C MET A 106 8.92 3.54 3.41
N PRO A 107 9.61 3.73 2.26
CA PRO A 107 10.39 4.94 2.00
C PRO A 107 9.53 6.20 2.22
N ALA A 108 10.16 7.28 2.70
CA ALA A 108 9.47 8.54 3.01
C ALA A 108 8.61 9.05 1.84
N ILE A 109 9.10 8.92 0.61
CA ILE A 109 8.36 9.37 -0.58
C ILE A 109 7.05 8.59 -0.76
N LEU A 110 7.03 7.28 -0.50
CA LEU A 110 5.84 6.45 -0.61
C LEU A 110 4.89 6.69 0.57
N LYS A 111 5.43 6.88 1.79
CA LYS A 111 4.61 7.27 2.95
C LYS A 111 3.92 8.60 2.69
N GLY A 112 4.66 9.59 2.16
CA GLY A 112 4.11 10.88 1.80
C GLY A 112 3.08 10.79 0.66
N TRP A 113 3.28 9.90 -0.32
CA TRP A 113 2.26 9.61 -1.32
C TRP A 113 0.95 9.13 -0.65
N ALA A 114 1.05 8.18 0.27
CA ALA A 114 -0.12 7.68 0.99
C ALA A 114 -0.81 8.79 1.83
N ASP A 115 -0.04 9.65 2.51
CA ASP A 115 -0.58 10.75 3.31
C ASP A 115 -1.29 11.82 2.47
N ARG A 116 -0.83 12.05 1.24
CA ARG A 116 -1.36 13.08 0.35
C ARG A 116 -2.46 12.57 -0.58
N VAL A 117 -2.42 11.27 -0.98
CA VAL A 117 -3.37 10.70 -1.95
C VAL A 117 -4.54 9.99 -1.28
N PHE A 118 -4.32 9.32 -0.13
CA PHE A 118 -5.40 8.70 0.62
C PHE A 118 -6.15 9.72 1.49
N VAL A 119 -6.63 10.78 0.82
CA VAL A 119 -7.34 11.88 1.49
C VAL A 119 -8.67 11.43 2.08
N ARG A 120 -9.06 12.09 3.17
CA ARG A 120 -10.39 11.95 3.73
C ARG A 120 -11.44 12.43 2.73
N GLY A 121 -12.52 11.67 2.56
CA GLY A 121 -13.52 11.88 1.52
C GLY A 121 -13.36 10.92 0.35
N PHE A 122 -12.12 10.63 -0.03
CA PHE A 122 -11.78 9.68 -1.10
C PHE A 122 -11.45 8.28 -0.58
N ALA A 123 -10.45 8.15 0.31
CA ALA A 123 -9.97 6.84 0.75
C ALA A 123 -10.68 6.32 2.01
N TYR A 124 -11.22 7.21 2.82
CA TYR A 124 -11.97 6.85 4.03
C TYR A 124 -12.96 7.94 4.43
N LEU A 125 -14.04 7.52 5.10
CA LEU A 125 -15.05 8.40 5.70
C LEU A 125 -15.49 7.82 7.06
N PRO A 126 -16.07 8.64 7.96
CA PRO A 126 -16.76 8.13 9.14
C PRO A 126 -17.81 7.09 8.73
N GLY A 127 -17.79 5.91 9.36
CA GLY A 127 -18.72 4.81 9.06
C GLY A 127 -18.42 4.02 7.78
N ARG A 128 -17.44 4.42 6.96
CA ARG A 128 -17.00 3.72 5.75
C ARG A 128 -15.52 3.39 5.85
N LYS A 129 -15.19 2.37 6.61
CA LYS A 129 -13.84 1.84 6.86
C LYS A 129 -13.90 0.32 6.97
N TYR A 130 -12.76 -0.33 6.79
CA TYR A 130 -12.59 -1.78 6.87
C TYR A 130 -13.51 -2.50 5.88
N ASP A 131 -14.23 -3.51 6.31
CA ASP A 131 -15.17 -4.29 5.49
C ASP A 131 -16.36 -3.50 4.91
N THR A 132 -16.54 -2.24 5.33
CA THR A 132 -17.46 -1.25 4.75
C THR A 132 -16.73 -0.12 4.03
N GLY A 133 -15.42 -0.24 3.83
CA GLY A 133 -14.56 0.78 3.25
C GLY A 133 -14.90 1.14 1.80
N ILE A 134 -14.35 2.26 1.35
CA ILE A 134 -14.66 2.85 0.03
C ILE A 134 -14.13 1.96 -1.10
N PHE A 135 -12.98 1.30 -0.88
CA PHE A 135 -12.31 0.48 -1.87
C PHE A 135 -12.67 -1.01 -1.78
N LYS A 136 -13.80 -1.34 -1.15
CA LYS A 136 -14.30 -2.72 -1.11
C LYS A 136 -14.38 -3.32 -2.51
N GLY A 137 -13.81 -4.52 -2.68
CA GLY A 137 -13.72 -5.22 -3.95
C GLY A 137 -12.51 -4.84 -4.81
N LYS A 138 -11.71 -3.85 -4.40
CA LYS A 138 -10.41 -3.57 -5.01
C LYS A 138 -9.32 -4.37 -4.29
N LEU A 139 -8.34 -4.87 -5.05
CA LEU A 139 -7.20 -5.60 -4.52
C LEU A 139 -6.05 -4.66 -4.17
N ALA A 140 -5.28 -5.02 -3.14
CA ALA A 140 -3.99 -4.38 -2.87
C ALA A 140 -2.94 -5.42 -2.47
N MET A 141 -1.69 -5.22 -2.90
CA MET A 141 -0.55 -6.05 -2.52
C MET A 141 0.68 -5.18 -2.27
N VAL A 142 1.50 -5.62 -1.32
CA VAL A 142 2.86 -5.10 -1.13
C VAL A 142 3.84 -6.04 -1.82
N ALA A 143 4.73 -5.50 -2.68
CA ALA A 143 5.92 -6.17 -3.16
C ALA A 143 7.13 -5.43 -2.62
N ALA A 144 7.95 -6.11 -1.82
CA ALA A 144 9.04 -5.47 -1.10
C ALA A 144 10.36 -6.21 -1.26
N THR A 145 11.46 -5.50 -1.03
CA THR A 145 12.78 -6.10 -0.85
C THR A 145 13.32 -5.77 0.55
N THR A 146 14.13 -6.64 1.12
CA THR A 146 14.80 -6.44 2.40
C THR A 146 16.32 -6.53 2.27
N GLY A 147 17.04 -5.95 3.22
CA GLY A 147 18.51 -6.04 3.30
C GLY A 147 19.00 -7.32 4.00
N THR A 148 18.13 -8.02 4.73
CA THR A 148 18.41 -9.21 5.52
C THR A 148 17.56 -10.40 5.08
N SER A 149 17.87 -11.60 5.59
CA SER A 149 17.27 -12.87 5.16
C SER A 149 15.82 -13.03 5.66
N SER A 150 15.12 -14.02 5.11
CA SER A 150 13.81 -14.45 5.60
C SER A 150 13.84 -14.89 7.06
N ASP A 151 14.97 -15.46 7.52
CA ASP A 151 15.10 -15.93 8.90
C ASP A 151 15.04 -14.77 9.91
N THR A 152 15.60 -13.60 9.55
CA THR A 152 15.52 -12.42 10.43
C THR A 152 14.11 -11.87 10.52
N TYR A 153 13.28 -12.13 9.50
CA TYR A 153 11.86 -11.74 9.43
C TYR A 153 10.90 -12.90 9.71
N ALA A 154 11.39 -13.99 10.29
CA ALA A 154 10.54 -15.05 10.80
C ALA A 154 9.82 -14.61 12.11
N PRO A 155 8.73 -15.30 12.54
CA PRO A 155 8.03 -14.96 13.79
C PRO A 155 8.90 -14.95 15.05
N ASP A 156 10.00 -15.72 15.05
CA ASP A 156 11.03 -15.79 16.08
C ASP A 156 12.37 -15.15 15.65
N GLY A 157 12.38 -14.47 14.51
CA GLY A 157 13.56 -13.75 14.01
C GLY A 157 13.77 -12.41 14.74
N ILE A 158 15.02 -11.91 14.69
CA ILE A 158 15.42 -10.69 15.42
C ILE A 158 14.68 -9.45 14.94
N ASP A 159 14.30 -9.37 13.65
CA ASP A 159 13.56 -8.26 13.06
C ASP A 159 12.02 -8.43 13.23
N GLY A 160 11.58 -9.62 13.71
CA GLY A 160 10.19 -9.97 13.87
C GLY A 160 9.48 -10.36 12.57
N ASP A 161 8.30 -10.95 12.69
CA ASP A 161 7.49 -11.40 11.56
C ASP A 161 7.27 -10.29 10.53
N ILE A 162 7.57 -10.56 9.26
CA ILE A 162 7.39 -9.62 8.15
C ILE A 162 5.96 -9.09 8.04
N LEU A 163 4.93 -9.88 8.38
CA LEU A 163 3.55 -9.40 8.40
C LEU A 163 3.32 -8.39 9.54
N THR A 164 4.02 -8.55 10.65
CA THR A 164 4.03 -7.58 11.76
C THR A 164 4.75 -6.29 11.36
N VAL A 165 5.90 -6.40 10.69
CA VAL A 165 6.64 -5.24 10.16
C VAL A 165 5.81 -4.47 9.15
N LEU A 166 5.11 -5.15 8.25
CA LEU A 166 4.25 -4.54 7.23
C LEU A 166 2.83 -4.21 7.72
N TRP A 167 2.51 -4.50 8.98
CA TRP A 167 1.19 -4.24 9.56
C TRP A 167 0.70 -2.80 9.38
N PRO A 168 1.51 -1.74 9.58
CA PRO A 168 1.05 -0.36 9.38
C PRO A 168 0.57 -0.11 7.96
N VAL A 169 1.23 -0.73 6.96
CA VAL A 169 0.83 -0.62 5.54
C VAL A 169 -0.46 -1.39 5.30
N HIS A 170 -0.49 -2.67 5.66
CA HIS A 170 -1.66 -3.53 5.47
C HIS A 170 -2.90 -2.99 6.19
N ASN A 171 -2.75 -2.50 7.43
CA ASN A 171 -3.85 -1.91 8.18
C ASN A 171 -4.37 -0.61 7.55
N GLY A 172 -3.49 0.20 6.97
CA GLY A 172 -3.88 1.38 6.20
C GLY A 172 -4.72 1.02 4.97
N LEU A 173 -4.30 0.01 4.22
CA LEU A 173 -5.04 -0.51 3.06
C LEU A 173 -6.39 -1.10 3.47
N LEU A 174 -6.40 -1.94 4.50
CA LEU A 174 -7.62 -2.50 5.07
C LEU A 174 -8.59 -1.40 5.53
N ARG A 175 -8.08 -0.35 6.20
CA ARG A 175 -8.91 0.77 6.66
C ARG A 175 -9.66 1.43 5.52
N SER A 176 -9.07 1.50 4.35
CA SER A 176 -9.71 2.03 3.14
C SER A 176 -10.65 1.04 2.45
N GLY A 177 -10.62 -0.23 2.84
CA GLY A 177 -11.51 -1.30 2.37
C GLY A 177 -10.94 -2.21 1.29
N PHE A 178 -9.63 -2.15 1.02
CA PHE A 178 -9.01 -3.09 0.09
C PHE A 178 -9.07 -4.53 0.58
N ASP A 179 -9.24 -5.46 -0.37
CA ASP A 179 -8.93 -6.87 -0.18
C ASP A 179 -7.40 -7.05 -0.31
N VAL A 180 -6.73 -7.22 0.84
CA VAL A 180 -5.26 -7.21 0.90
C VAL A 180 -4.71 -8.60 0.66
N LEU A 181 -3.82 -8.73 -0.33
CA LEU A 181 -3.08 -9.95 -0.61
C LEU A 181 -1.85 -10.09 0.32
N PRO A 182 -1.41 -11.33 0.62
CA PRO A 182 -0.12 -11.54 1.28
C PRO A 182 1.00 -10.86 0.51
N PRO A 183 1.96 -10.22 1.19
CA PRO A 183 3.05 -9.53 0.51
C PRO A 183 3.94 -10.50 -0.26
N PHE A 184 4.53 -10.05 -1.35
CA PHE A 184 5.69 -10.69 -1.95
C PHE A 184 6.95 -9.99 -1.42
N VAL A 185 7.90 -10.76 -0.90
CA VAL A 185 9.14 -10.20 -0.36
C VAL A 185 10.34 -10.93 -0.94
N ALA A 186 11.20 -10.20 -1.65
CA ALA A 186 12.51 -10.67 -2.08
C ALA A 186 13.56 -10.31 -1.01
N TYR A 187 14.10 -11.34 -0.38
CA TYR A 187 15.05 -11.17 0.72
C TYR A 187 16.48 -11.08 0.20
N MET A 188 17.23 -10.09 0.66
CA MET A 188 18.66 -9.89 0.37
C MET A 188 19.04 -9.97 -1.12
N PRO A 189 18.35 -9.31 -2.07
CA PRO A 189 18.64 -9.46 -3.50
C PRO A 189 20.08 -9.08 -3.85
N GLY A 190 20.75 -8.28 -3.04
CA GLY A 190 22.17 -7.93 -3.20
C GLY A 190 23.15 -9.05 -2.77
N ARG A 191 22.68 -10.14 -2.13
CA ARG A 191 23.53 -11.20 -1.56
C ARG A 191 23.21 -12.59 -2.06
N VAL A 192 22.01 -12.82 -2.62
CA VAL A 192 21.57 -14.16 -3.08
C VAL A 192 22.20 -14.62 -4.41
N GLY A 193 23.05 -13.79 -5.02
CA GLY A 193 23.66 -14.09 -6.32
C GLY A 193 22.66 -14.01 -7.49
N ASP A 194 23.14 -14.28 -8.71
CA ASP A 194 22.32 -14.16 -9.92
C ASP A 194 21.21 -15.21 -9.98
N ASP A 195 21.50 -16.44 -9.57
CA ASP A 195 20.50 -17.51 -9.61
C ASP A 195 19.40 -17.28 -8.58
N GLY A 196 19.74 -16.79 -7.38
CA GLY A 196 18.75 -16.38 -6.39
C GLY A 196 17.86 -15.23 -6.89
N ARG A 197 18.45 -14.21 -7.50
CA ARG A 197 17.68 -13.11 -8.12
C ARG A 197 16.74 -13.58 -9.23
N LYS A 198 17.21 -14.52 -10.08
CA LYS A 198 16.36 -15.12 -11.13
C LYS A 198 15.20 -15.90 -10.52
N ALA A 199 15.46 -16.70 -9.49
CA ALA A 199 14.43 -17.46 -8.79
C ALA A 199 13.38 -16.54 -8.15
N ASP A 200 13.80 -15.44 -7.50
CA ASP A 200 12.90 -14.44 -6.94
C ASP A 200 12.02 -13.78 -8.02
N LEU A 201 12.60 -13.40 -9.16
CA LEU A 201 11.84 -12.83 -10.27
C LEU A 201 10.85 -13.84 -10.85
N GLN A 202 11.21 -15.12 -11.00
CA GLN A 202 10.28 -16.17 -11.45
C GLN A 202 9.13 -16.37 -10.46
N ALA A 203 9.43 -16.42 -9.16
CA ALA A 203 8.42 -16.54 -8.11
C ALA A 203 7.49 -15.31 -8.08
N TYR A 204 8.05 -14.12 -8.32
CA TYR A 204 7.27 -12.89 -8.39
C TYR A 204 6.34 -12.87 -9.61
N ALA A 205 6.82 -13.24 -10.80
CA ALA A 205 5.98 -13.37 -11.99
C ALA A 205 4.81 -14.32 -11.74
N LYS A 206 5.12 -15.52 -11.20
CA LYS A 206 4.08 -16.49 -10.85
C LYS A 206 3.06 -15.94 -9.84
N ARG A 207 3.49 -15.21 -8.81
CA ARG A 207 2.58 -14.56 -7.85
C ARG A 207 1.64 -13.58 -8.55
N LEU A 208 2.12 -12.84 -9.55
CA LEU A 208 1.32 -11.88 -10.31
C LEU A 208 0.36 -12.57 -11.29
N GLU A 209 0.71 -13.75 -11.79
CA GLU A 209 -0.20 -14.58 -12.60
C GLU A 209 -1.31 -15.22 -11.75
N ASP A 210 -1.02 -15.56 -10.49
CA ASP A 210 -1.93 -16.25 -9.58
C ASP A 210 -2.73 -15.25 -8.66
N ILE A 211 -2.90 -13.99 -9.03
CA ILE A 211 -3.55 -12.96 -8.19
C ILE A 211 -4.95 -13.37 -7.75
N ASP A 212 -5.74 -13.90 -8.68
CA ASP A 212 -7.14 -14.24 -8.43
C ASP A 212 -7.27 -15.43 -7.46
N ASP A 213 -6.36 -16.39 -7.56
CA ASP A 213 -6.30 -17.60 -6.73
C ASP A 213 -5.58 -17.39 -5.39
N THR A 214 -4.89 -16.27 -5.22
CA THR A 214 -4.15 -15.98 -3.98
C THR A 214 -5.11 -15.67 -2.82
N PRO A 215 -5.11 -16.45 -1.72
CA PRO A 215 -5.93 -16.17 -0.56
C PRO A 215 -5.64 -14.78 0.02
N ARG A 216 -6.67 -14.07 0.44
CA ARG A 216 -6.53 -12.74 1.06
C ARG A 216 -5.99 -12.85 2.48
N LEU A 217 -5.29 -11.85 2.96
CA LEU A 217 -4.93 -11.75 4.36
C LEU A 217 -6.21 -11.70 5.19
N PHE A 218 -6.20 -12.43 6.32
CA PHE A 218 -7.33 -12.39 7.25
C PHE A 218 -7.26 -11.13 8.10
N PHE A 219 -8.37 -10.43 8.17
CA PHE A 219 -8.62 -9.35 9.13
C PHE A 219 -9.97 -9.57 9.81
N HIS A 220 -10.08 -9.19 11.08
CA HIS A 220 -11.34 -9.26 11.78
C HIS A 220 -12.36 -8.29 11.17
N PRO A 221 -13.55 -8.75 10.76
CA PRO A 221 -14.61 -7.88 10.26
C PRO A 221 -15.14 -6.97 11.36
N ALA A 222 -15.78 -5.86 11.01
CA ALA A 222 -16.30 -4.88 11.97
C ALA A 222 -17.27 -5.50 13.01
N GLN A 223 -17.99 -6.53 12.61
CA GLN A 223 -18.90 -7.27 13.50
C GLN A 223 -18.20 -7.98 14.68
N ASP A 224 -16.91 -8.25 14.60
CA ASP A 224 -16.13 -8.88 15.68
C ASP A 224 -15.79 -7.88 16.81
N TYR A 225 -16.00 -6.59 16.55
CA TYR A 225 -15.68 -5.53 17.49
C TYR A 225 -16.92 -5.03 18.24
N GLY A 226 -16.72 -4.64 19.49
CA GLY A 226 -17.73 -3.96 20.31
C GLY A 226 -17.79 -2.45 20.03
N ARG A 227 -18.69 -1.75 20.72
CA ARG A 227 -18.83 -0.29 20.60
C ARG A 227 -17.56 0.48 21.02
N ASN A 228 -16.70 -0.14 21.82
CA ASN A 228 -15.40 0.39 22.24
C ASN A 228 -14.26 0.10 21.26
N GLU A 229 -14.58 -0.40 20.06
CA GLU A 229 -13.62 -0.78 19.01
C GLU A 229 -12.60 -1.85 19.45
N ARG A 230 -12.94 -2.67 20.47
CA ARG A 230 -12.16 -3.83 20.91
C ARG A 230 -12.86 -5.11 20.46
N LEU A 231 -12.08 -6.20 20.26
CA LEU A 231 -12.66 -7.52 19.98
C LEU A 231 -13.64 -7.89 21.09
N LYS A 232 -14.79 -8.43 20.71
CA LYS A 232 -15.83 -8.87 21.63
C LYS A 232 -15.32 -10.02 22.50
N PRO A 233 -15.86 -10.21 23.71
CA PRO A 233 -15.58 -11.39 24.53
C PRO A 233 -15.79 -12.68 23.74
N GLY A 234 -14.83 -13.60 23.82
CA GLY A 234 -14.86 -14.87 23.09
C GLY A 234 -14.33 -14.83 21.66
N VAL A 235 -14.08 -13.67 21.06
CA VAL A 235 -13.40 -13.57 19.77
C VAL A 235 -11.89 -13.66 19.97
N LEU A 236 -11.27 -14.70 19.38
CA LEU A 236 -9.82 -14.90 19.45
C LEU A 236 -9.12 -14.00 18.41
N ALA A 237 -8.13 -13.23 18.87
CA ALA A 237 -7.28 -12.41 18.00
C ALA A 237 -6.49 -13.30 17.03
N ARG A 238 -6.64 -13.07 15.72
CA ARG A 238 -6.07 -13.90 14.65
C ARG A 238 -5.25 -13.12 13.63
N SER A 239 -5.32 -11.81 13.63
CA SER A 239 -4.69 -11.01 12.57
C SER A 239 -3.68 -10.00 13.13
N GLY A 240 -2.56 -9.87 12.41
CA GLY A 240 -1.55 -8.85 12.66
C GLY A 240 -1.00 -8.86 14.07
N VAL A 241 -0.99 -7.68 14.67
CA VAL A 241 -0.45 -7.45 16.02
C VAL A 241 -1.49 -7.56 17.12
N GLN A 242 -2.74 -7.90 16.79
CA GLN A 242 -3.80 -8.00 17.78
C GLN A 242 -3.53 -9.12 18.79
N ARG A 243 -3.89 -8.89 20.03
CA ARG A 243 -3.77 -9.86 21.16
C ARG A 243 -5.04 -9.78 22.00
N ASN A 244 -5.47 -10.93 22.51
CA ASN A 244 -6.48 -10.96 23.57
C ASN A 244 -5.82 -10.54 24.89
N VAL A 245 -6.51 -9.74 25.70
CA VAL A 245 -6.09 -9.24 27.02
C VAL A 245 -7.16 -9.58 28.04
#